data_47a439ad715fd044164e5b3927c7712c
#
_entry.id   47a439ad715fd044164e5b3927c7712c
#
_cell.length_a   1.000
_cell.length_b   1.000
_cell.length_c   1.000
_cell.angle_alpha   90.00
_cell.angle_beta   90.00
_cell.angle_gamma   90.00
#
_symmetry.space_group_name_H-M   'P 1'
#
loop_
_entity.id
_entity.type
_entity.pdbx_description
1 polymer ?
#
loop_
_entity_poly.entity_id
_entity_poly.type
_entity_poly.pdbx_seq_one_letter_code
_entity_poly.pdbx_strand_id
1 'polypeptide(L)'
;MIHLRNVRLRRGPEPLLEAATVSILRGEKVGLVGRNGCGKSSLLALLRGELALDGGECEVPAHLSIASVAQELPHSQRPVIEHVIDGDQGLRDCERRLQEAEQRNDGVAQAEALAQYELQGGYTARSRAAALLDGLGFDVQRIDEPIAAFSGGLRMRANLARALMCPSD
;
A
#
# COMPACT_ATOMS: atom_id res chain seq x y z
N MET A 1 3.43 -1.72 -17.62
CA MET A 1 2.72 -2.90 -18.16
C MET A 1 3.15 -4.12 -17.35
N ILE A 2 2.19 -4.89 -16.85
CA ILE A 2 2.45 -6.11 -16.07
C ILE A 2 2.25 -7.31 -17.00
N HIS A 3 3.17 -8.28 -16.96
CA HIS A 3 3.08 -9.50 -17.75
C HIS A 3 3.12 -10.75 -16.89
N LEU A 4 2.16 -11.63 -17.13
CA LEU A 4 2.13 -12.99 -16.63
C LEU A 4 2.28 -13.95 -17.83
N ARG A 5 3.26 -14.86 -17.78
CA ARG A 5 3.51 -15.84 -18.87
C ARG A 5 3.57 -17.25 -18.28
N ASN A 6 2.64 -18.09 -18.69
CA ASN A 6 2.54 -19.48 -18.23
C ASN A 6 2.63 -19.64 -16.70
N VAL A 7 2.08 -18.68 -15.96
CA VAL A 7 2.16 -18.64 -14.51
C VAL A 7 1.47 -19.85 -13.90
N ARG A 8 2.19 -20.52 -13.02
CA ARG A 8 1.69 -21.60 -12.17
C ARG A 8 1.80 -21.15 -10.72
N LEU A 9 0.73 -21.29 -9.99
CA LEU A 9 0.66 -20.95 -8.57
C LEU A 9 -0.11 -22.01 -7.82
N ARG A 10 0.46 -22.53 -6.73
CA ARG A 10 -0.15 -23.52 -5.86
C ARG A 10 -0.26 -22.98 -4.44
N ARG A 11 -1.26 -23.44 -3.73
CA ARG A 11 -1.39 -23.24 -2.29
C ARG A 11 -1.93 -24.54 -1.68
N GLY A 12 -0.99 -25.40 -1.24
CA GLY A 12 -1.30 -26.78 -0.87
C GLY A 12 -1.32 -27.73 -2.08
N PRO A 13 -2.08 -28.83 -2.03
CA PRO A 13 -2.05 -29.86 -3.07
C PRO A 13 -2.72 -29.42 -4.38
N GLU A 14 -3.62 -28.45 -4.35
CA GLU A 14 -4.37 -28.03 -5.54
C GLU A 14 -3.74 -26.80 -6.21
N PRO A 15 -3.63 -26.79 -7.55
CA PRO A 15 -3.19 -25.62 -8.27
C PRO A 15 -4.26 -24.53 -8.25
N LEU A 16 -3.85 -23.28 -7.97
CA LEU A 16 -4.71 -22.09 -8.05
C LEU A 16 -4.69 -21.45 -9.44
N LEU A 17 -3.55 -21.52 -10.11
CA LEU A 17 -3.36 -21.08 -11.49
C LEU A 17 -2.56 -22.13 -12.26
N GLU A 18 -3.01 -22.46 -13.46
CA GLU A 18 -2.35 -23.37 -14.38
C GLU A 18 -2.11 -22.65 -15.71
N ALA A 19 -0.81 -22.43 -16.02
CA ALA A 19 -0.37 -21.82 -17.28
C ALA A 19 -1.09 -20.48 -17.62
N ALA A 20 -1.39 -19.66 -16.61
CA ALA A 20 -2.08 -18.39 -16.81
C ALA A 20 -1.16 -17.40 -17.56
N THR A 21 -1.69 -16.85 -18.65
CA THR A 21 -0.99 -15.83 -19.45
C THR A 21 -1.90 -14.64 -19.62
N VAL A 22 -1.47 -13.47 -19.14
CA VAL A 22 -2.21 -12.21 -19.26
C VAL A 22 -1.24 -11.04 -19.25
N SER A 23 -1.59 -9.97 -19.97
CA SER A 23 -0.89 -8.70 -19.94
C SER A 23 -1.85 -7.61 -19.48
N ILE A 24 -1.44 -6.78 -18.53
CA ILE A 24 -2.20 -5.64 -18.05
C ILE A 24 -1.49 -4.38 -18.51
N LEU A 25 -2.17 -3.57 -19.31
CA LEU A 25 -1.64 -2.33 -19.87
C LEU A 25 -1.82 -1.16 -18.89
N ARG A 26 -1.05 -0.11 -19.11
CA ARG A 26 -1.19 1.13 -18.32
C ARG A 26 -2.58 1.75 -18.55
N GLY A 27 -3.23 2.16 -17.46
CA GLY A 27 -4.59 2.74 -17.50
C GLY A 27 -5.72 1.75 -17.68
N GLU A 28 -5.42 0.46 -17.82
CA GLU A 28 -6.43 -0.58 -17.96
C GLU A 28 -7.10 -0.88 -16.62
N LYS A 29 -8.44 -1.07 -16.66
CA LYS A 29 -9.23 -1.49 -15.51
C LYS A 29 -9.58 -2.95 -15.65
N VAL A 30 -9.01 -3.79 -14.80
CA VAL A 30 -9.17 -5.25 -14.85
C VAL A 30 -10.03 -5.74 -13.71
N GLY A 31 -11.10 -6.49 -14.03
CA GLY A 31 -11.93 -7.19 -13.05
C GLY A 31 -11.48 -8.64 -12.88
N LEU A 32 -11.07 -9.03 -11.66
CA LEU A 32 -10.74 -10.42 -11.33
C LEU A 32 -11.95 -11.09 -10.67
N VAL A 33 -12.61 -12.01 -11.39
CA VAL A 33 -13.84 -12.69 -10.96
C VAL A 33 -13.59 -14.18 -10.75
N GLY A 34 -14.24 -14.78 -9.77
CA GLY A 34 -14.15 -16.20 -9.48
C GLY A 34 -14.74 -16.56 -8.11
N ARG A 35 -14.96 -17.86 -7.87
CA ARG A 35 -15.49 -18.38 -6.60
C ARG A 35 -14.56 -18.07 -5.43
N ASN A 36 -15.10 -18.11 -4.21
CA ASN A 36 -14.24 -17.99 -3.01
C ASN A 36 -13.26 -19.16 -2.96
N GLY A 37 -12.02 -18.86 -2.60
CA GLY A 37 -10.93 -19.84 -2.55
C GLY A 37 -10.22 -20.13 -3.88
N CYS A 38 -10.69 -19.62 -5.04
CA CYS A 38 -10.07 -19.89 -6.35
C CYS A 38 -8.73 -19.17 -6.61
N GLY A 39 -8.12 -18.52 -5.62
CA GLY A 39 -6.78 -17.94 -5.77
C GLY A 39 -6.72 -16.45 -6.11
N LYS A 40 -7.84 -15.70 -6.10
CA LYS A 40 -7.83 -14.25 -6.39
C LYS A 40 -6.85 -13.48 -5.50
N SER A 41 -6.93 -13.68 -4.19
CA SER A 41 -6.03 -13.02 -3.23
C SER A 41 -4.57 -13.47 -3.40
N SER A 42 -4.35 -14.73 -3.82
CA SER A 42 -3.01 -15.25 -4.08
C SER A 42 -2.40 -14.63 -5.34
N LEU A 43 -3.20 -14.40 -6.38
CA LEU A 43 -2.75 -13.66 -7.57
C LEU A 43 -2.38 -12.20 -7.22
N LEU A 44 -3.19 -11.52 -6.41
CA LEU A 44 -2.87 -10.16 -5.96
C LEU A 44 -1.62 -10.13 -5.09
N ALA A 45 -1.42 -11.13 -4.21
CA ALA A 45 -0.20 -11.26 -3.41
C ALA A 45 1.04 -11.54 -4.28
N LEU A 46 0.89 -12.33 -5.35
CA LEU A 46 1.94 -12.54 -6.34
C LEU A 46 2.34 -11.22 -7.02
N LEU A 47 1.37 -10.42 -7.48
CA LEU A 47 1.63 -9.12 -8.11
C LEU A 47 2.33 -8.14 -7.17
N ARG A 48 2.09 -8.22 -5.86
CA ARG A 48 2.80 -7.44 -4.83
C ARG A 48 4.17 -8.01 -4.45
N GLY A 49 4.57 -9.14 -5.04
CA GLY A 49 5.83 -9.81 -4.71
C GLY A 49 5.85 -10.53 -3.36
N GLU A 50 4.69 -10.74 -2.74
CA GLU A 50 4.55 -11.43 -1.45
C GLU A 50 4.56 -12.97 -1.59
N LEU A 51 4.35 -13.47 -2.80
CA LEU A 51 4.37 -14.89 -3.13
C LEU A 51 5.34 -15.18 -4.28
N ALA A 52 6.03 -16.31 -4.18
CA ALA A 52 6.84 -16.84 -5.26
C ALA A 52 5.98 -17.69 -6.23
N LEU A 53 6.43 -17.79 -7.48
CA LEU A 53 5.85 -18.65 -8.50
C LEU A 53 6.28 -20.10 -8.32
N ASP A 54 5.40 -21.04 -8.64
CA ASP A 54 5.76 -22.46 -8.83
C ASP A 54 6.24 -22.73 -10.27
N GLY A 55 5.99 -21.81 -11.20
CA GLY A 55 6.48 -21.87 -12.58
C GLY A 55 5.93 -20.75 -13.45
N GLY A 56 6.57 -20.53 -14.59
CA GLY A 56 6.28 -19.41 -15.48
C GLY A 56 7.01 -18.13 -15.07
N GLU A 57 6.56 -17.00 -15.57
CA GLU A 57 7.17 -15.69 -15.36
C GLU A 57 6.10 -14.67 -14.95
N CYS A 58 6.43 -13.83 -13.99
CA CYS A 58 5.63 -12.66 -13.59
C CYS A 58 6.53 -11.43 -13.60
N GLU A 59 6.32 -10.57 -14.58
CA GLU A 59 7.06 -9.32 -14.72
C GLU A 59 6.18 -8.16 -14.22
N VAL A 60 6.53 -7.63 -13.06
CA VAL A 60 6.03 -6.37 -12.53
C VAL A 60 7.20 -5.38 -12.57
N PRO A 61 7.13 -4.28 -13.35
CA PRO A 61 8.24 -3.34 -13.43
C PRO A 61 8.59 -2.77 -12.06
N ALA A 62 9.88 -2.75 -11.72
CA ALA A 62 10.36 -2.34 -10.40
C ALA A 62 10.04 -0.87 -10.04
N HIS A 63 9.74 -0.03 -11.03
CA HIS A 63 9.36 1.36 -10.84
C HIS A 63 7.86 1.55 -10.54
N LEU A 64 7.03 0.50 -10.67
CA LEU A 64 5.61 0.59 -10.36
C LEU A 64 5.38 0.57 -8.85
N SER A 65 4.65 1.57 -8.38
CA SER A 65 4.15 1.62 -7.01
C SER A 65 2.76 1.02 -6.93
N ILE A 66 2.61 -0.04 -6.13
CA ILE A 66 1.35 -0.78 -6.01
C ILE A 66 0.67 -0.39 -4.70
N ALA A 67 -0.46 0.33 -4.80
CA ALA A 67 -1.36 0.52 -3.68
C ALA A 67 -2.34 -0.65 -3.57
N SER A 68 -2.66 -1.06 -2.36
CA SER A 68 -3.67 -2.09 -2.11
C SER A 68 -4.54 -1.75 -0.91
N VAL A 69 -5.83 -2.11 -1.00
CA VAL A 69 -6.75 -1.98 0.14
C VAL A 69 -6.78 -3.30 0.88
N ALA A 70 -6.33 -3.31 2.14
CA ALA A 70 -6.39 -4.49 2.99
C ALA A 70 -7.86 -4.88 3.28
N GLN A 71 -8.15 -6.17 3.23
CA GLN A 71 -9.49 -6.70 3.56
C GLN A 71 -9.73 -6.77 5.07
N GLU A 72 -8.66 -6.87 5.86
CA GLU A 72 -8.76 -6.91 7.31
C GLU A 72 -9.03 -5.52 7.88
N LEU A 73 -9.88 -5.47 8.90
CA LEU A 73 -10.15 -4.22 9.61
C LEU A 73 -8.95 -3.86 10.49
N PRO A 74 -8.37 -2.68 10.31
CA PRO A 74 -7.25 -2.26 11.14
C PRO A 74 -7.73 -2.12 12.60
N HIS A 75 -6.92 -2.67 13.52
CA HIS A 75 -7.16 -2.55 14.96
C HIS A 75 -5.85 -2.13 15.64
N SER A 76 -5.71 -0.84 15.87
CA SER A 76 -4.52 -0.23 16.44
C SER A 76 -4.90 0.94 17.35
N GLN A 77 -4.07 1.22 18.35
CA GLN A 77 -4.15 2.41 19.19
C GLN A 77 -3.50 3.65 18.54
N ARG A 78 -2.94 3.51 17.34
CA ARG A 78 -2.40 4.64 16.59
C ARG A 78 -3.52 5.53 16.07
N PRO A 79 -3.29 6.85 15.99
CA PRO A 79 -4.23 7.81 15.36
C PRO A 79 -4.60 7.37 13.95
N VAL A 80 -5.87 7.59 13.55
CA VAL A 80 -6.32 7.21 12.21
C VAL A 80 -5.58 7.97 11.12
N ILE A 81 -5.19 9.21 11.36
CA ILE A 81 -4.39 10.00 10.42
C ILE A 81 -3.02 9.38 10.16
N GLU A 82 -2.36 8.86 11.21
CA GLU A 82 -1.06 8.18 11.08
C GLU A 82 -1.19 6.87 10.29
N HIS A 83 -2.30 6.13 10.49
CA HIS A 83 -2.60 4.96 9.70
C HIS A 83 -2.74 5.28 8.21
N VAL A 84 -3.31 6.43 7.86
CA VAL A 84 -3.44 6.88 6.47
C VAL A 84 -2.08 7.28 5.89
N ILE A 85 -1.28 8.06 6.64
CA ILE A 85 0.07 8.48 6.21
C ILE A 85 0.98 7.26 5.97
N ASP A 86 0.80 6.15 6.72
CA ASP A 86 1.53 4.89 6.49
C ASP A 86 1.31 4.29 5.09
N GLY A 87 0.37 4.80 4.31
CA GLY A 87 0.22 4.46 2.89
C GLY A 87 1.37 4.94 2.02
N ASP A 88 1.99 6.06 2.39
CA ASP A 88 3.16 6.61 1.70
C ASP A 88 4.46 6.07 2.33
N GLN A 89 4.87 4.88 1.86
CA GLN A 89 6.07 4.20 2.38
C GLN A 89 7.35 5.01 2.12
N GLY A 90 7.42 5.71 0.98
CA GLY A 90 8.56 6.55 0.65
C GLY A 90 8.76 7.66 1.68
N LEU A 91 7.65 8.28 2.10
CA LEU A 91 7.66 9.30 3.15
C LEU A 91 8.12 8.71 4.50
N ARG A 92 7.59 7.56 4.90
CA ARG A 92 7.99 6.88 6.16
C ARG A 92 9.46 6.48 6.16
N ASP A 93 9.99 6.09 5.01
CA ASP A 93 11.43 5.82 4.86
C ASP A 93 12.28 7.08 5.02
N CYS A 94 11.82 8.23 4.52
CA CYS A 94 12.49 9.50 4.73
C CYS A 94 12.47 9.91 6.22
N GLU A 95 11.32 9.79 6.89
CA GLU A 95 11.19 10.07 8.33
C GLU A 95 12.14 9.20 9.17
N ARG A 96 12.22 7.91 8.86
CA ARG A 96 13.13 6.98 9.53
C ARG A 96 14.59 7.38 9.33
N ARG A 97 15.00 7.67 8.08
CA ARG A 97 16.37 8.10 7.78
C ARG A 97 16.74 9.41 8.49
N LEU A 98 15.81 10.37 8.54
CA LEU A 98 16.00 11.62 9.27
C LEU A 98 16.26 11.36 10.75
N GLN A 99 15.41 10.53 11.39
CA GLN A 99 15.57 10.16 12.79
C GLN A 99 16.89 9.42 13.07
N GLU A 100 17.31 8.52 12.17
CA GLU A 100 18.60 7.81 12.30
C GLU A 100 19.78 8.76 12.16
N ALA A 101 19.74 9.73 11.23
CA ALA A 101 20.79 10.73 11.06
C ALA A 101 20.89 11.65 12.27
N GLU A 102 19.77 12.07 12.84
CA GLU A 102 19.73 12.85 14.09
C GLU A 102 20.37 12.09 15.26
N GLN A 103 20.03 10.82 15.44
CA GLN A 103 20.60 9.99 16.51
C GLN A 103 22.12 9.82 16.40
N ARG A 104 22.64 9.80 15.16
CA ARG A 104 24.09 9.70 14.88
C ARG A 104 24.80 11.05 14.88
N ASN A 105 24.07 12.17 15.03
CA ASN A 105 24.59 13.55 14.85
C ASN A 105 25.29 13.73 13.48
N ASP A 106 24.80 13.08 12.42
CA ASP A 106 25.31 13.18 11.07
C ASP A 106 24.57 14.30 10.31
N GLY A 107 25.14 15.50 10.32
CA GLY A 107 24.52 16.67 9.70
C GLY A 107 24.39 16.56 8.18
N VAL A 108 25.26 15.81 7.51
CA VAL A 108 25.16 15.60 6.05
C VAL A 108 24.01 14.68 5.72
N ALA A 109 23.93 13.52 6.37
CA ALA A 109 22.84 12.58 6.19
C ALA A 109 21.47 13.20 6.59
N GLN A 110 21.46 14.07 7.62
CA GLN A 110 20.27 14.79 8.04
C GLN A 110 19.79 15.77 6.95
N ALA A 111 20.71 16.54 6.35
CA ALA A 111 20.37 17.48 5.27
C ALA A 111 19.84 16.74 4.03
N GLU A 112 20.44 15.61 3.65
CA GLU A 112 19.98 14.78 2.54
C GLU A 112 18.60 14.18 2.81
N ALA A 113 18.36 13.64 4.01
CA ALA A 113 17.07 13.07 4.40
C ALA A 113 15.97 14.13 4.42
N LEU A 114 16.27 15.35 4.90
CA LEU A 114 15.34 16.46 4.93
C LEU A 114 14.95 16.93 3.52
N ALA A 115 15.93 17.01 2.59
CA ALA A 115 15.67 17.34 1.20
C ALA A 115 14.75 16.29 0.54
N GLN A 116 14.98 15.01 0.81
CA GLN A 116 14.10 13.93 0.31
C GLN A 116 12.70 13.99 0.93
N TYR A 117 12.58 14.28 2.23
CA TYR A 117 11.31 14.47 2.91
C TYR A 117 10.49 15.61 2.29
N GLU A 118 11.14 16.72 1.95
CA GLU A 118 10.49 17.84 1.25
C GLU A 118 10.02 17.45 -0.15
N LEU A 119 10.87 16.77 -0.95
CA LEU A 119 10.54 16.29 -2.28
C LEU A 119 9.36 15.30 -2.28
N GLN A 120 9.24 14.46 -1.24
CA GLN A 120 8.11 13.56 -1.03
C GLN A 120 6.84 14.29 -0.53
N GLY A 121 6.91 15.60 -0.35
CA GLY A 121 5.79 16.38 0.18
C GLY A 121 5.49 16.10 1.65
N GLY A 122 6.51 15.81 2.45
CA GLY A 122 6.37 15.46 3.86
C GLY A 122 5.65 16.52 4.68
N TYR A 123 5.96 17.80 4.46
CA TYR A 123 5.29 18.91 5.16
C TYR A 123 3.79 19.02 4.86
N THR A 124 3.32 18.47 3.74
CA THR A 124 1.90 18.47 3.36
C THR A 124 1.20 17.13 3.60
N ALA A 125 1.93 16.11 4.04
CA ALA A 125 1.40 14.76 4.19
C ALA A 125 0.19 14.70 5.13
N ARG A 126 0.28 15.38 6.27
CA ARG A 126 -0.82 15.44 7.24
C ARG A 126 -2.07 16.11 6.66
N SER A 127 -1.94 17.21 5.94
CA SER A 127 -3.08 17.89 5.30
C SER A 127 -3.68 17.07 4.16
N ARG A 128 -2.85 16.35 3.37
CA ARG A 128 -3.33 15.40 2.34
C ARG A 128 -4.12 14.26 2.98
N ALA A 129 -3.59 13.67 4.05
CA ALA A 129 -4.27 12.59 4.78
C ALA A 129 -5.58 13.06 5.41
N ALA A 130 -5.61 14.27 6.01
CA ALA A 130 -6.82 14.86 6.57
C ALA A 130 -7.89 15.10 5.50
N ALA A 131 -7.52 15.61 4.32
CA ALA A 131 -8.43 15.81 3.21
C ALA A 131 -9.02 14.49 2.68
N LEU A 132 -8.21 13.41 2.62
CA LEU A 132 -8.69 12.07 2.26
C LEU A 132 -9.68 11.52 3.28
N LEU A 133 -9.40 11.69 4.57
CA LEU A 133 -10.29 11.26 5.65
C LEU A 133 -11.61 12.03 5.62
N ASP A 134 -11.58 13.35 5.45
CA ASP A 134 -12.78 14.20 5.33
C ASP A 134 -13.63 13.76 4.14
N GLY A 135 -13.03 13.59 2.96
CA GLY A 135 -13.71 13.09 1.76
C GLY A 135 -14.33 11.69 1.93
N LEU A 136 -13.85 10.89 2.87
CA LEU A 136 -14.38 9.57 3.22
C LEU A 136 -15.31 9.59 4.43
N GLY A 137 -15.70 10.78 4.90
CA GLY A 137 -16.72 10.99 5.92
C GLY A 137 -16.23 10.82 7.35
N PHE A 138 -14.96 11.10 7.61
CA PHE A 138 -14.43 11.25 8.98
C PHE A 138 -14.64 12.67 9.45
N ASP A 139 -14.94 12.81 10.73
CA ASP A 139 -14.89 14.10 11.41
C ASP A 139 -13.43 14.53 11.58
N VAL A 140 -13.08 15.69 11.02
CA VAL A 140 -11.72 16.24 11.06
C VAL A 140 -11.23 16.47 12.49
N GLN A 141 -12.14 16.71 13.45
CA GLN A 141 -11.79 16.89 14.86
C GLN A 141 -11.36 15.57 15.53
N ARG A 142 -11.68 14.45 14.93
CA ARG A 142 -11.44 13.11 15.48
C ARG A 142 -10.30 12.33 14.79
N ILE A 143 -9.61 12.92 13.82
CA ILE A 143 -8.56 12.23 13.06
C ILE A 143 -7.34 11.84 13.91
N ASP A 144 -7.18 12.43 15.08
CA ASP A 144 -6.14 12.07 16.05
C ASP A 144 -6.57 10.98 17.04
N GLU A 145 -7.84 10.53 16.97
CA GLU A 145 -8.29 9.41 17.78
C GLU A 145 -7.71 8.07 17.26
N PRO A 146 -7.55 7.07 18.16
CA PRO A 146 -7.13 5.73 17.78
C PRO A 146 -8.07 5.12 16.73
N ILE A 147 -7.51 4.46 15.71
CA ILE A 147 -8.32 3.83 14.66
C ILE A 147 -9.30 2.80 15.23
N ALA A 148 -8.95 2.16 16.36
CA ALA A 148 -9.81 1.22 17.07
C ALA A 148 -11.11 1.85 17.62
N ALA A 149 -11.15 3.18 17.82
CA ALA A 149 -12.32 3.89 18.32
C ALA A 149 -13.43 4.07 17.26
N PHE A 150 -13.10 3.80 15.99
CA PHE A 150 -14.05 3.98 14.87
C PHE A 150 -14.83 2.70 14.56
N SER A 151 -16.00 2.87 13.98
CA SER A 151 -16.83 1.77 13.51
C SER A 151 -16.14 0.95 12.42
N GLY A 152 -16.53 -0.32 12.22
CA GLY A 152 -15.95 -1.18 11.18
C GLY A 152 -16.02 -0.55 9.78
N GLY A 153 -17.11 0.14 9.45
CA GLY A 153 -17.25 0.85 8.18
C GLY A 153 -16.27 2.00 8.01
N LEU A 154 -16.02 2.78 9.08
CA LEU A 154 -15.02 3.85 9.05
C LEU A 154 -13.59 3.26 8.99
N ARG A 155 -13.30 2.19 9.73
CA ARG A 155 -11.99 1.52 9.65
C ARG A 155 -11.70 0.99 8.24
N MET A 156 -12.70 0.45 7.53
CA MET A 156 -12.52 0.05 6.13
C MET A 156 -12.27 1.25 5.22
N ARG A 157 -12.95 2.38 5.45
CA ARG A 157 -12.67 3.64 4.71
C ARG A 157 -11.29 4.21 5.04
N ALA A 158 -10.77 4.02 6.26
CA ALA A 158 -9.38 4.36 6.59
C ALA A 158 -8.37 3.53 5.79
N ASN A 159 -8.63 2.24 5.56
CA ASN A 159 -7.81 1.42 4.65
C ASN A 159 -7.84 1.96 3.21
N LEU A 160 -9.00 2.44 2.74
CA LEU A 160 -9.10 3.07 1.43
C LEU A 160 -8.31 4.40 1.40
N ALA A 161 -8.44 5.26 2.42
CA ALA A 161 -7.66 6.48 2.54
C ALA A 161 -6.14 6.19 2.52
N ARG A 162 -5.70 5.14 3.25
CA ARG A 162 -4.32 4.68 3.25
C ARG A 162 -3.83 4.28 1.86
N ALA A 163 -4.64 3.54 1.11
CA ALA A 163 -4.29 3.17 -0.26
C ALA A 163 -4.22 4.39 -1.20
N LEU A 164 -5.12 5.37 -1.03
CA LEU A 164 -5.12 6.61 -1.80
C LEU A 164 -3.98 7.57 -1.41
N MET A 165 -3.41 7.42 -0.20
CA MET A 165 -2.22 8.19 0.22
C MET A 165 -0.94 7.69 -0.46
N CYS A 166 -0.91 6.42 -0.88
CA CYS A 166 0.20 5.84 -1.63
C CYS A 166 0.33 6.53 -3.01
N PRO A 167 1.51 7.08 -3.35
CA PRO A 167 1.78 7.52 -4.72
C PRO A 167 1.83 6.29 -5.64
N SER A 168 0.70 5.94 -6.26
CA SER A 168 0.58 4.75 -7.10
C SER A 168 0.37 5.11 -8.58
N ASP A 169 0.84 4.21 -9.47
CA ASP A 169 0.69 4.33 -10.93
C ASP A 169 -0.66 3.87 -11.46
#